data_3f4b0dbd9c871c636e6ff268ee8a88a5
#
_entry.id   3f4b0dbd9c871c636e6ff268ee8a88a5
#
_cell.length_a   1.000
_cell.length_b   1.000
_cell.length_c   1.000
_cell.angle_alpha   90.00
_cell.angle_beta   90.00
_cell.angle_gamma   90.00
#
_symmetry.space_group_name_H-M   'P 1'
#
loop_
_entity.id
_entity.type
_entity.pdbx_description
1 polymer ?
#
loop_
_entity_poly.entity_id
_entity_poly.type
_entity_poly.pdbx_seq_one_letter_code
_entity_poly.pdbx_strand_id
1 'polypeptide(L)'
;MSLLICAPFSSYADQWHLSFDNDVVIGQDGDYSNGFVFGWQALPESDFSSAPWPFSWQQALRFSSQSQTSQWGAKIYQRMWTPSEIEYDYAQPNDRPYAGLLELESFTGSYSASFAQKNWFSVGVIGPASGAQTMQELVHKITPSTPPKGWQYQVENQLTLQMAYEVDALAFRQDATDDSQWELSGHSHTMLGNFRSEANLGFTLRWGDDLADSFGQLSSHAGHYGQFSATARKSGSWTVYSRAQLGYRFNDLTIDGDVPYDSHVQMKHQQVRASTGVIWAFPTWSVSWSVEVYTSEYEPDPNSWHGYGVLSYSFVL
;
A
#
# COMPACT_ATOMS: atom_id res chain seq x y z
N MET A 1 -35.94 -17.96 14.10
CA MET A 1 -35.52 -17.21 15.30
C MET A 1 -34.08 -16.74 15.02
N SER A 2 -33.95 -15.54 14.40
CA SER A 2 -32.66 -15.00 13.99
C SER A 2 -32.17 -14.12 15.13
N LEU A 3 -31.06 -14.53 15.78
CA LEU A 3 -30.37 -13.69 16.73
C LEU A 3 -29.50 -12.68 15.92
N LEU A 4 -30.00 -11.45 15.81
CA LEU A 4 -29.14 -10.31 15.51
C LEU A 4 -28.29 -10.04 16.75
N ILE A 5 -26.99 -10.37 16.68
CA ILE A 5 -26.02 -9.93 17.67
C ILE A 5 -25.71 -8.47 17.33
N CYS A 6 -26.43 -7.53 17.97
CA CYS A 6 -26.00 -6.15 18.06
C CYS A 6 -24.81 -6.08 19.03
N ALA A 7 -23.60 -6.11 18.51
CA ALA A 7 -22.45 -5.67 19.28
C ALA A 7 -22.63 -4.17 19.61
N PRO A 8 -22.42 -3.72 20.85
CA PRO A 8 -22.40 -2.30 21.14
C PRO A 8 -21.18 -1.70 20.44
N PHE A 9 -21.41 -0.91 19.41
CA PHE A 9 -20.39 -0.01 18.90
C PHE A 9 -20.15 1.04 19.98
N SER A 10 -19.07 0.87 20.73
CA SER A 10 -18.54 1.94 21.57
C SER A 10 -18.24 3.10 20.63
N SER A 11 -18.70 4.30 20.99
CA SER A 11 -18.48 5.54 20.24
C SER A 11 -17.03 5.99 20.37
N TYR A 12 -16.09 5.20 19.85
CA TYR A 12 -14.74 5.68 19.57
C TYR A 12 -14.81 6.37 18.21
N ALA A 13 -14.25 7.57 18.12
CA ALA A 13 -14.04 8.18 16.83
C ALA A 13 -13.11 7.26 16.04
N ASP A 14 -13.53 6.90 14.83
CA ASP A 14 -12.80 6.01 13.93
C ASP A 14 -12.23 6.82 12.77
N GLN A 15 -11.09 6.39 12.25
CA GLN A 15 -10.52 7.00 11.05
C GLN A 15 -10.80 6.11 9.85
N TRP A 16 -11.33 6.72 8.81
CA TRP A 16 -11.59 6.08 7.53
C TRP A 16 -10.56 6.53 6.50
N HIS A 17 -10.27 5.68 5.55
CA HIS A 17 -9.24 5.89 4.57
C HIS A 17 -9.70 5.47 3.18
N LEU A 18 -9.43 6.34 2.20
CA LEU A 18 -9.62 6.10 0.78
C LEU A 18 -8.31 6.38 0.06
N SER A 19 -7.88 5.48 -0.83
CA SER A 19 -6.76 5.73 -1.72
C SER A 19 -7.09 5.29 -3.13
N PHE A 20 -6.54 6.02 -4.07
CA PHE A 20 -6.62 5.74 -5.50
C PHE A 20 -5.23 5.86 -6.12
N ASP A 21 -4.81 4.83 -6.80
CA ASP A 21 -3.52 4.73 -7.48
C ASP A 21 -3.77 4.62 -8.98
N ASN A 22 -2.97 5.32 -9.79
CA ASN A 22 -3.11 5.24 -11.25
C ASN A 22 -1.81 5.63 -11.97
N ASP A 23 -1.47 4.92 -13.05
CA ASP A 23 -0.30 5.13 -13.89
C ASP A 23 -0.42 6.33 -14.83
N VAL A 24 -1.62 6.72 -15.24
CA VAL A 24 -1.87 7.90 -16.10
C VAL A 24 -1.30 9.19 -15.50
N VAL A 25 -1.17 9.27 -14.17
CA VAL A 25 -0.62 10.45 -13.49
C VAL A 25 0.79 10.79 -13.95
N ILE A 26 1.58 9.80 -14.38
CA ILE A 26 2.95 9.99 -14.88
C ILE A 26 3.07 9.79 -16.39
N GLY A 27 1.94 9.64 -17.09
CA GLY A 27 1.89 9.53 -18.55
C GLY A 27 2.38 8.18 -19.10
N GLN A 28 2.40 7.14 -18.27
CA GLN A 28 2.63 5.75 -18.70
C GLN A 28 1.28 5.04 -18.80
N ASP A 29 1.22 3.98 -19.62
CA ASP A 29 0.06 3.10 -19.76
C ASP A 29 0.58 1.65 -19.73
N GLY A 30 0.01 0.83 -18.87
CA GLY A 30 0.46 -0.55 -18.64
C GLY A 30 1.29 -0.75 -17.37
N ASP A 31 1.54 -1.99 -17.03
CA ASP A 31 2.17 -2.48 -15.80
C ASP A 31 1.22 -2.41 -14.59
N TYR A 32 1.51 -1.65 -13.53
CA TYR A 32 0.56 -1.39 -12.46
C TYR A 32 -0.43 -0.32 -12.90
N SER A 33 -1.63 -0.72 -13.31
CA SER A 33 -2.56 0.20 -13.97
C SER A 33 -3.41 0.99 -13.00
N ASN A 34 -3.90 0.33 -11.94
CA ASN A 34 -4.84 0.97 -11.02
C ASN A 34 -4.93 0.24 -9.68
N GLY A 35 -5.19 1.00 -8.61
CA GLY A 35 -5.53 0.47 -7.30
C GLY A 35 -6.58 1.31 -6.60
N PHE A 36 -7.43 0.65 -5.87
CA PHE A 36 -8.44 1.28 -5.00
C PHE A 36 -8.36 0.67 -3.61
N VAL A 37 -8.32 1.53 -2.59
CA VAL A 37 -8.26 1.14 -1.18
C VAL A 37 -9.39 1.80 -0.41
N PHE A 38 -10.08 1.02 0.40
CA PHE A 38 -10.99 1.48 1.42
C PHE A 38 -10.60 0.86 2.76
N GLY A 39 -10.43 1.68 3.79
CA GLY A 39 -9.95 1.22 5.08
C GLY A 39 -10.60 1.90 6.25
N TRP A 40 -10.51 1.22 7.36
CA TRP A 40 -10.87 1.68 8.69
C TRP A 40 -9.70 1.43 9.63
N GLN A 41 -9.46 2.36 10.55
CA GLN A 41 -8.51 2.18 11.65
C GLN A 41 -9.00 2.87 12.91
N ALA A 42 -8.65 2.29 14.05
CA ALA A 42 -8.83 2.91 15.35
C ALA A 42 -7.93 4.14 15.47
N LEU A 43 -8.38 5.15 16.22
CA LEU A 43 -7.50 6.26 16.59
C LEU A 43 -6.31 5.74 17.42
N PRO A 44 -5.18 6.47 17.40
CA PRO A 44 -4.02 6.09 18.17
C PRO A 44 -4.34 5.97 19.67
N GLU A 45 -3.96 4.84 20.27
CA GLU A 45 -4.06 4.57 21.70
C GLU A 45 -2.67 4.35 22.31
N SER A 46 -2.58 4.39 23.65
CA SER A 46 -1.31 4.16 24.35
C SER A 46 -0.83 2.71 24.24
N ASP A 47 -1.75 1.76 24.09
CA ASP A 47 -1.45 0.33 23.95
C ASP A 47 -2.56 -0.40 23.18
N PHE A 48 -2.46 -1.73 23.11
CA PHE A 48 -3.44 -2.59 22.44
C PHE A 48 -4.49 -3.21 23.38
N SER A 49 -4.65 -2.71 24.61
CA SER A 49 -5.55 -3.33 25.59
C SER A 49 -7.00 -3.37 25.16
N SER A 50 -7.44 -2.42 24.33
CA SER A 50 -8.78 -2.33 23.77
C SER A 50 -8.91 -3.01 22.40
N ALA A 51 -7.80 -3.47 21.78
CA ALA A 51 -7.82 -4.06 20.45
C ALA A 51 -8.58 -5.40 20.45
N PRO A 52 -9.66 -5.52 19.63
CA PRO A 52 -10.39 -6.77 19.52
C PRO A 52 -9.59 -7.84 18.75
N TRP A 53 -10.04 -9.10 18.81
CA TRP A 53 -9.55 -10.12 17.88
C TRP A 53 -9.94 -9.76 16.42
N PRO A 54 -9.07 -9.90 15.41
CA PRO A 54 -7.74 -10.54 15.44
C PRO A 54 -6.56 -9.62 15.82
N PHE A 55 -6.76 -8.33 15.97
CA PHE A 55 -5.66 -7.35 16.20
C PHE A 55 -4.93 -7.61 17.52
N SER A 56 -5.67 -8.01 18.58
CA SER A 56 -5.05 -8.38 19.86
C SER A 56 -4.08 -9.56 19.76
N TRP A 57 -4.32 -10.49 18.84
CA TRP A 57 -3.38 -11.58 18.54
C TRP A 57 -2.19 -11.07 17.72
N GLN A 58 -2.46 -10.25 16.71
CA GLN A 58 -1.45 -9.73 15.78
C GLN A 58 -0.40 -8.87 16.49
N GLN A 59 -0.75 -8.18 17.57
CA GLN A 59 0.21 -7.46 18.42
C GLN A 59 1.32 -8.34 19.01
N ALA A 60 1.09 -9.64 19.19
CA ALA A 60 2.09 -10.56 19.73
C ALA A 60 3.33 -10.71 18.83
N LEU A 61 3.24 -10.28 17.57
CA LEU A 61 4.36 -10.25 16.63
C LEU A 61 5.31 -9.07 16.84
N ARG A 62 5.00 -8.15 17.75
CA ARG A 62 5.92 -7.07 18.10
C ARG A 62 7.14 -7.63 18.82
N PHE A 63 8.31 -7.24 18.37
CA PHE A 63 9.58 -7.60 19.04
C PHE A 63 10.11 -6.50 19.97
N SER A 64 9.56 -5.27 19.87
CA SER A 64 9.91 -4.16 20.75
C SER A 64 8.68 -3.64 21.49
N SER A 65 8.83 -3.43 22.81
CA SER A 65 7.80 -2.80 23.65
C SER A 65 7.93 -1.28 23.75
N GLN A 66 8.90 -0.68 23.06
CA GLN A 66 9.13 0.78 23.06
C GLN A 66 8.13 1.49 22.16
N SER A 67 6.84 1.43 22.49
CA SER A 67 5.82 2.20 21.80
C SER A 67 5.17 3.22 22.72
N GLN A 68 4.86 4.40 22.18
CA GLN A 68 4.08 5.43 22.85
C GLN A 68 2.64 5.44 22.34
N THR A 69 2.45 4.97 21.11
CA THR A 69 1.16 4.87 20.45
C THR A 69 1.01 3.55 19.72
N SER A 70 -0.22 3.06 19.71
CA SER A 70 -0.61 1.82 19.05
C SER A 70 -1.82 2.06 18.17
N GLN A 71 -1.85 1.45 17.02
CA GLN A 71 -2.98 1.51 16.08
C GLN A 71 -3.26 0.13 15.51
N TRP A 72 -4.50 -0.10 15.12
CA TRP A 72 -4.94 -1.27 14.38
C TRP A 72 -6.09 -0.91 13.45
N GLY A 73 -6.31 -1.74 12.46
CA GLY A 73 -7.36 -1.52 11.49
C GLY A 73 -7.44 -2.60 10.44
N ALA A 74 -8.39 -2.43 9.53
CA ALA A 74 -8.60 -3.32 8.41
C ALA A 74 -8.81 -2.53 7.12
N LYS A 75 -8.45 -3.13 6.00
CA LYS A 75 -8.62 -2.57 4.66
C LYS A 75 -9.09 -3.62 3.69
N ILE A 76 -9.85 -3.17 2.72
CA ILE A 76 -10.08 -3.90 1.49
C ILE A 76 -9.40 -3.12 0.38
N TYR A 77 -8.68 -3.82 -0.49
CA TYR A 77 -8.08 -3.19 -1.65
C TYR A 77 -8.18 -4.09 -2.88
N GLN A 78 -8.38 -3.43 -4.01
CA GLN A 78 -8.31 -4.03 -5.32
C GLN A 78 -7.16 -3.40 -6.10
N ARG A 79 -6.36 -4.24 -6.75
CA ARG A 79 -5.25 -3.81 -7.60
C ARG A 79 -5.30 -4.55 -8.91
N MET A 80 -4.80 -3.91 -9.96
CA MET A 80 -4.74 -4.53 -11.28
C MET A 80 -3.44 -4.19 -12.01
N TRP A 81 -3.03 -5.13 -12.81
CA TRP A 81 -1.88 -5.05 -13.71
C TRP A 81 -2.32 -5.44 -15.09
N THR A 82 -1.80 -4.77 -16.10
CA THR A 82 -2.14 -5.01 -17.49
C THR A 82 -0.90 -5.02 -18.36
N PRO A 83 -0.92 -5.73 -19.49
CA PRO A 83 0.07 -5.52 -20.54
C PRO A 83 0.06 -4.07 -21.04
N SER A 84 1.10 -3.69 -21.77
CA SER A 84 1.21 -2.35 -22.37
C SER A 84 0.13 -2.08 -23.43
N GLU A 85 -0.30 -3.10 -24.17
CA GLU A 85 -1.26 -2.99 -25.27
C GLU A 85 -2.62 -3.59 -24.85
N ILE A 86 -3.41 -2.82 -24.12
CA ILE A 86 -4.70 -3.29 -23.57
C ILE A 86 -5.81 -3.49 -24.61
N GLU A 87 -5.68 -2.91 -25.81
CA GLU A 87 -6.65 -3.06 -26.90
C GLU A 87 -6.57 -4.40 -27.64
N TYR A 88 -5.54 -5.21 -27.42
CA TYR A 88 -5.42 -6.51 -28.06
C TYR A 88 -6.33 -7.55 -27.42
N ASP A 89 -7.03 -8.31 -28.25
CA ASP A 89 -7.93 -9.39 -27.85
C ASP A 89 -7.30 -10.80 -27.96
N TYR A 90 -5.96 -10.86 -27.96
CA TYR A 90 -5.16 -12.08 -28.00
C TYR A 90 -4.10 -12.08 -26.90
N ALA A 91 -3.58 -13.26 -26.58
CA ALA A 91 -2.53 -13.43 -25.57
C ALA A 91 -1.24 -12.70 -25.96
N GLN A 92 -0.59 -12.07 -24.97
CA GLN A 92 0.65 -11.32 -25.14
C GLN A 92 1.79 -12.03 -24.39
N PRO A 93 2.38 -13.10 -24.95
CA PRO A 93 3.30 -13.96 -24.19
C PRO A 93 4.63 -13.32 -23.81
N ASN A 94 5.00 -12.18 -24.41
CA ASN A 94 6.22 -11.44 -24.13
C ASN A 94 5.97 -10.20 -23.27
N ASP A 95 4.76 -9.99 -22.77
CA ASP A 95 4.39 -8.91 -21.88
C ASP A 95 3.76 -9.47 -20.60
N ARG A 96 3.71 -8.68 -19.55
CA ARG A 96 3.10 -9.12 -18.31
C ARG A 96 1.65 -9.56 -18.51
N PRO A 97 1.20 -10.60 -17.78
CA PRO A 97 -0.21 -10.98 -17.84
C PRO A 97 -1.13 -9.90 -17.29
N TYR A 98 -2.38 -9.89 -17.75
CA TYR A 98 -3.44 -9.28 -16.96
C TYR A 98 -3.53 -9.98 -15.61
N ALA A 99 -3.61 -9.21 -14.55
CA ALA A 99 -3.81 -9.74 -13.20
C ALA A 99 -4.67 -8.80 -12.39
N GLY A 100 -5.68 -9.33 -11.73
CA GLY A 100 -6.50 -8.61 -10.76
C GLY A 100 -6.38 -9.24 -9.40
N LEU A 101 -6.22 -8.43 -8.35
CA LEU A 101 -6.13 -8.86 -6.97
C LEU A 101 -7.18 -8.15 -6.14
N LEU A 102 -7.90 -8.90 -5.30
CA LEU A 102 -8.79 -8.38 -4.26
C LEU A 102 -8.36 -8.97 -2.93
N GLU A 103 -8.04 -8.14 -1.95
CA GLU A 103 -7.60 -8.57 -0.62
C GLU A 103 -8.32 -7.84 0.51
N LEU A 104 -8.58 -8.58 1.57
CA LEU A 104 -8.94 -8.07 2.89
C LEU A 104 -7.70 -8.17 3.80
N GLU A 105 -7.34 -7.08 4.41
CA GLU A 105 -6.15 -6.95 5.24
C GLU A 105 -6.50 -6.48 6.65
N SER A 106 -5.82 -7.04 7.63
CA SER A 106 -5.74 -6.53 9.00
C SER A 106 -4.34 -6.03 9.29
N PHE A 107 -4.20 -4.95 10.05
CA PHE A 107 -2.89 -4.44 10.44
C PHE A 107 -2.82 -4.02 11.89
N THR A 108 -1.60 -4.03 12.44
CA THR A 108 -1.25 -3.38 13.70
C THR A 108 0.04 -2.60 13.55
N GLY A 109 0.11 -1.46 14.21
CA GLY A 109 1.29 -0.60 14.25
C GLY A 109 1.59 -0.12 15.65
N SER A 110 2.87 -0.01 15.98
CA SER A 110 3.39 0.54 17.24
C SER A 110 4.41 1.61 16.91
N TYR A 111 4.26 2.78 17.50
CA TYR A 111 5.03 3.96 17.14
C TYR A 111 5.61 4.66 18.36
N SER A 112 6.80 5.21 18.19
CA SER A 112 7.41 6.20 19.07
C SER A 112 8.02 7.32 18.22
N ALA A 113 8.57 8.34 18.83
CA ALA A 113 9.21 9.43 18.10
C ALA A 113 10.46 9.02 17.30
N SER A 114 10.97 7.80 17.46
CA SER A 114 12.22 7.34 16.82
C SER A 114 12.21 5.90 16.34
N PHE A 115 11.15 5.15 16.61
CA PHE A 115 11.04 3.75 16.22
C PHE A 115 9.57 3.40 15.94
N ALA A 116 9.35 2.67 14.85
CA ALA A 116 8.03 2.13 14.51
C ALA A 116 8.17 0.70 14.00
N GLN A 117 7.16 -0.11 14.29
CA GLN A 117 7.00 -1.45 13.77
C GLN A 117 5.55 -1.68 13.40
N LYS A 118 5.34 -2.27 12.23
CA LYS A 118 4.01 -2.51 11.64
C LYS A 118 3.95 -3.92 11.09
N ASN A 119 2.81 -4.57 11.19
CA ASN A 119 2.61 -5.85 10.56
C ASN A 119 1.20 -5.96 9.97
N TRP A 120 1.08 -6.75 8.93
CA TRP A 120 -0.14 -6.95 8.15
C TRP A 120 -0.37 -8.43 7.91
N PHE A 121 -1.65 -8.80 7.89
CA PHE A 121 -2.13 -10.09 7.40
C PHE A 121 -3.22 -9.85 6.38
N SER A 122 -3.09 -10.42 5.21
CA SER A 122 -4.13 -10.36 4.19
C SER A 122 -4.52 -11.72 3.67
N VAL A 123 -5.78 -11.83 3.30
CA VAL A 123 -6.39 -12.94 2.59
C VAL A 123 -7.15 -12.39 1.40
N GLY A 124 -7.00 -13.03 0.25
CA GLY A 124 -7.63 -12.53 -0.97
C GLY A 124 -7.69 -13.53 -2.08
N VAL A 125 -7.91 -13.02 -3.27
CA VAL A 125 -7.93 -13.78 -4.51
C VAL A 125 -7.29 -12.98 -5.64
N ILE A 126 -6.40 -13.64 -6.40
CA ILE A 126 -5.91 -13.15 -7.68
C ILE A 126 -6.71 -13.82 -8.81
N GLY A 127 -6.87 -13.15 -9.94
CA GLY A 127 -7.55 -13.66 -11.12
C GLY A 127 -8.96 -13.12 -11.32
N PRO A 128 -9.80 -13.75 -12.16
CA PRO A 128 -11.15 -13.30 -12.50
C PRO A 128 -12.06 -12.98 -11.31
N ALA A 129 -11.94 -13.74 -10.22
CA ALA A 129 -12.75 -13.54 -9.02
C ALA A 129 -12.45 -12.24 -8.26
N SER A 130 -11.34 -11.56 -8.57
CA SER A 130 -11.02 -10.23 -8.04
C SER A 130 -11.94 -9.12 -8.53
N GLY A 131 -12.66 -9.34 -9.65
CA GLY A 131 -13.53 -8.36 -10.28
C GLY A 131 -12.79 -7.18 -10.96
N ALA A 132 -11.47 -7.27 -11.13
CA ALA A 132 -10.65 -6.19 -11.67
C ALA A 132 -11.04 -5.80 -13.10
N GLN A 133 -11.38 -6.78 -13.96
CA GLN A 133 -11.92 -6.52 -15.30
C GLN A 133 -13.12 -5.59 -15.26
N THR A 134 -14.13 -5.91 -14.43
CA THR A 134 -15.36 -5.12 -14.32
C THR A 134 -15.06 -3.69 -13.84
N MET A 135 -14.12 -3.56 -12.90
CA MET A 135 -13.72 -2.26 -12.38
C MET A 135 -12.99 -1.44 -13.45
N GLN A 136 -12.04 -2.02 -14.19
CA GLN A 136 -11.35 -1.33 -15.26
C GLN A 136 -12.32 -0.89 -16.37
N GLU A 137 -13.21 -1.78 -16.80
CA GLU A 137 -14.23 -1.44 -17.80
C GLU A 137 -15.15 -0.29 -17.33
N LEU A 138 -15.49 -0.25 -16.03
CA LEU A 138 -16.31 0.83 -15.47
C LEU A 138 -15.55 2.16 -15.50
N VAL A 139 -14.29 2.16 -15.07
CA VAL A 139 -13.44 3.37 -15.10
C VAL A 139 -13.27 3.87 -16.52
N HIS A 140 -12.98 3.00 -17.50
CA HIS A 140 -12.79 3.37 -18.91
C HIS A 140 -14.07 3.84 -19.61
N LYS A 141 -15.25 3.52 -19.07
CA LYS A 141 -16.53 4.12 -19.53
C LYS A 141 -16.73 5.54 -19.03
N ILE A 142 -16.18 5.87 -17.87
CA ILE A 142 -16.29 7.21 -17.27
C ILE A 142 -15.19 8.13 -17.80
N THR A 143 -13.99 7.57 -18.00
CA THR A 143 -12.85 8.26 -18.61
C THR A 143 -12.78 7.90 -20.11
N PRO A 144 -12.40 8.82 -21.01
CA PRO A 144 -12.25 8.52 -22.45
C PRO A 144 -10.98 7.69 -22.72
N SER A 145 -10.90 6.49 -22.12
CA SER A 145 -9.76 5.58 -22.21
C SER A 145 -10.04 4.41 -23.15
N THR A 146 -9.00 3.82 -23.73
CA THR A 146 -9.10 2.65 -24.62
C THR A 146 -9.70 1.45 -23.86
N PRO A 147 -10.75 0.78 -24.39
CA PRO A 147 -11.33 -0.39 -23.74
C PRO A 147 -10.34 -1.56 -23.65
N PRO A 148 -10.16 -2.17 -22.48
CA PRO A 148 -9.31 -3.35 -22.33
C PRO A 148 -10.00 -4.59 -22.92
N LYS A 149 -9.27 -5.42 -23.70
CA LYS A 149 -9.85 -6.58 -24.40
C LYS A 149 -9.19 -7.91 -24.06
N GLY A 150 -8.09 -7.92 -23.30
CA GLY A 150 -7.28 -9.11 -23.05
C GLY A 150 -7.58 -9.85 -21.74
N TRP A 151 -8.58 -9.47 -20.97
CA TRP A 151 -8.85 -10.03 -19.63
C TRP A 151 -9.16 -11.54 -19.62
N GLN A 152 -9.59 -12.14 -20.74
CA GLN A 152 -9.75 -13.59 -20.85
C GLN A 152 -8.40 -14.36 -20.78
N TYR A 153 -7.28 -13.65 -20.90
CA TYR A 153 -5.92 -14.20 -20.79
C TYR A 153 -5.24 -13.84 -19.47
N GLN A 154 -6.00 -13.40 -18.45
CA GLN A 154 -5.46 -13.04 -17.15
C GLN A 154 -4.97 -14.26 -16.37
N VAL A 155 -4.19 -13.98 -15.32
CA VAL A 155 -3.82 -14.97 -14.29
C VAL A 155 -5.07 -15.68 -13.77
N GLU A 156 -5.00 -17.01 -13.64
CA GLU A 156 -6.11 -17.83 -13.14
C GLU A 156 -6.40 -17.59 -11.67
N ASN A 157 -7.61 -18.00 -11.22
CA ASN A 157 -8.02 -17.81 -9.84
C ASN A 157 -7.16 -18.59 -8.86
N GLN A 158 -6.52 -17.88 -7.93
CA GLN A 158 -5.82 -18.47 -6.79
C GLN A 158 -6.15 -17.69 -5.51
N LEU A 159 -6.31 -18.41 -4.39
CA LEU A 159 -6.39 -17.79 -3.08
C LEU A 159 -5.02 -17.23 -2.68
N THR A 160 -5.01 -16.02 -2.12
CA THR A 160 -3.80 -15.38 -1.60
C THR A 160 -3.82 -15.31 -0.08
N LEU A 161 -2.67 -15.61 0.52
CA LEU A 161 -2.41 -15.47 1.94
C LEU A 161 -1.07 -14.76 2.09
N GLN A 162 -1.06 -13.63 2.78
CA GLN A 162 0.12 -12.78 2.94
C GLN A 162 0.32 -12.36 4.38
N MET A 163 1.57 -12.24 4.75
CA MET A 163 2.04 -11.55 5.94
C MET A 163 3.08 -10.53 5.52
N ALA A 164 3.05 -9.34 6.11
CA ALA A 164 4.10 -8.35 5.92
C ALA A 164 4.54 -7.75 7.27
N TYR A 165 5.78 -7.28 7.29
CA TYR A 165 6.37 -6.63 8.44
C TYR A 165 7.24 -5.45 8.00
N GLU A 166 7.08 -4.31 8.66
CA GLU A 166 7.91 -3.12 8.40
C GLU A 166 8.43 -2.55 9.72
N VAL A 167 9.68 -2.11 9.68
CA VAL A 167 10.35 -1.41 10.78
C VAL A 167 10.93 -0.12 10.25
N ASP A 168 10.71 0.96 10.97
CA ASP A 168 11.36 2.25 10.74
C ASP A 168 12.17 2.63 11.98
N ALA A 169 13.40 3.10 11.77
CA ALA A 169 14.30 3.54 12.82
C ALA A 169 14.90 4.90 12.46
N LEU A 170 14.78 5.85 13.37
CA LEU A 170 15.33 7.20 13.23
C LEU A 170 16.86 7.16 13.19
N ALA A 171 17.47 7.76 12.18
CA ALA A 171 18.90 8.00 12.12
C ALA A 171 19.24 9.39 12.71
N PHE A 172 18.53 10.43 12.26
CA PHE A 172 18.63 11.77 12.86
C PHE A 172 17.36 12.59 12.61
N ARG A 173 17.10 13.55 13.49
CA ARG A 173 16.13 14.64 13.33
C ARG A 173 16.79 15.92 13.76
N GLN A 174 16.62 16.98 12.98
CA GLN A 174 17.22 18.28 13.22
C GLN A 174 16.23 19.39 12.89
N ASP A 175 16.18 20.41 13.75
CA ASP A 175 15.40 21.60 13.48
C ASP A 175 15.99 22.34 12.28
N ALA A 176 15.08 22.83 11.44
CA ALA A 176 15.37 23.72 10.33
C ALA A 176 14.90 25.14 10.68
N THR A 177 14.81 26.00 9.70
CA THR A 177 14.19 27.32 9.85
C THR A 177 12.67 27.20 9.89
N ASP A 178 11.99 28.16 10.51
CA ASP A 178 10.53 28.33 10.43
C ASP A 178 9.70 27.18 11.02
N ASP A 179 10.09 26.68 12.20
CA ASP A 179 9.42 25.59 12.93
C ASP A 179 9.36 24.24 12.20
N SER A 180 10.05 24.10 11.08
CA SER A 180 10.17 22.84 10.36
C SER A 180 11.37 22.02 10.83
N GLN A 181 11.37 20.74 10.49
CA GLN A 181 12.42 19.77 10.82
C GLN A 181 12.84 18.99 9.57
N TRP A 182 14.10 18.56 9.57
CA TRP A 182 14.61 17.51 8.69
C TRP A 182 14.71 16.20 9.47
N GLU A 183 14.35 15.11 8.84
CA GLU A 183 14.47 13.79 9.43
C GLU A 183 14.97 12.78 8.39
N LEU A 184 15.91 11.94 8.80
CA LEU A 184 16.33 10.74 8.05
C LEU A 184 16.07 9.51 8.91
N SER A 185 15.43 8.51 8.35
CA SER A 185 15.22 7.21 8.94
C SER A 185 15.59 6.08 7.98
N GLY A 186 16.04 4.95 8.52
CA GLY A 186 16.14 3.69 7.82
C GLY A 186 14.84 2.90 7.96
N HIS A 187 14.51 2.10 6.94
CA HIS A 187 13.39 1.17 7.03
C HIS A 187 13.73 -0.19 6.42
N SER A 188 13.04 -1.22 6.91
CA SER A 188 12.99 -2.54 6.30
C SER A 188 11.55 -2.95 6.10
N HIS A 189 11.24 -3.55 4.95
CA HIS A 189 9.93 -4.09 4.65
C HIS A 189 10.07 -5.50 4.10
N THR A 190 9.37 -6.45 4.68
CA THR A 190 9.41 -7.87 4.28
C THR A 190 7.99 -8.37 4.08
N MET A 191 7.77 -9.08 2.99
CA MET A 191 6.53 -9.79 2.70
C MET A 191 6.80 -11.29 2.57
N LEU A 192 5.87 -12.09 3.05
CA LEU A 192 5.91 -13.55 2.98
C LEU A 192 4.51 -14.08 2.68
N GLY A 193 4.39 -14.85 1.62
CA GLY A 193 3.12 -15.44 1.21
C GLY A 193 3.16 -16.00 -0.20
N ASN A 194 2.05 -16.55 -0.64
CA ASN A 194 1.97 -17.10 -1.99
C ASN A 194 1.73 -16.03 -3.06
N PHE A 195 1.11 -14.89 -2.73
CA PHE A 195 0.94 -13.81 -3.69
C PHE A 195 2.30 -13.18 -4.04
N ARG A 196 3.04 -12.71 -3.03
CA ARG A 196 4.36 -12.09 -3.20
C ARG A 196 5.23 -12.32 -1.96
N SER A 197 6.46 -12.71 -2.17
CA SER A 197 7.47 -12.73 -1.10
C SER A 197 8.64 -11.86 -1.52
N GLU A 198 9.00 -10.91 -0.67
CA GLU A 198 10.11 -9.99 -0.93
C GLU A 198 10.70 -9.44 0.38
N ALA A 199 11.95 -9.02 0.33
CA ALA A 199 12.64 -8.35 1.42
C ALA A 199 13.32 -7.08 0.90
N ASN A 200 13.03 -5.95 1.52
CA ASN A 200 13.47 -4.63 1.12
C ASN A 200 14.15 -3.90 2.28
N LEU A 201 15.17 -3.12 1.94
CA LEU A 201 15.84 -2.18 2.84
C LEU A 201 15.92 -0.82 2.18
N GLY A 202 15.78 0.23 2.95
CA GLY A 202 15.80 1.58 2.41
C GLY A 202 15.93 2.67 3.44
N PHE A 203 15.74 3.89 2.97
CA PHE A 203 15.74 5.08 3.80
C PHE A 203 14.61 6.02 3.39
N THR A 204 14.22 6.88 4.33
CA THR A 204 13.22 7.92 4.15
C THR A 204 13.78 9.23 4.62
N LEU A 205 13.75 10.26 3.77
CA LEU A 205 14.03 11.64 4.10
C LEU A 205 12.69 12.37 4.20
N ARG A 206 12.46 13.10 5.30
CA ARG A 206 11.27 13.92 5.51
C ARG A 206 11.67 15.36 5.82
N TRP A 207 10.85 16.29 5.37
CA TRP A 207 10.91 17.70 5.74
C TRP A 207 9.49 18.19 6.02
N GLY A 208 9.30 18.83 7.16
CA GLY A 208 7.97 19.29 7.57
C GLY A 208 7.91 19.68 9.02
N ASP A 209 6.72 19.85 9.51
CA ASP A 209 6.44 20.06 10.92
C ASP A 209 5.90 18.78 11.58
N ASP A 210 5.94 18.70 12.91
CA ASP A 210 5.42 17.56 13.68
C ASP A 210 6.01 16.19 13.32
N LEU A 211 7.25 16.14 12.83
CA LEU A 211 7.85 14.90 12.35
C LEU A 211 8.00 13.82 13.43
N ALA A 212 8.13 14.22 14.71
CA ALA A 212 8.23 13.28 15.82
C ALA A 212 6.91 12.54 16.07
N ASP A 213 5.78 13.25 16.03
CA ASP A 213 4.46 12.70 16.29
C ASP A 213 3.94 11.83 15.13
N SER A 214 4.42 12.12 13.92
CA SER A 214 4.10 11.36 12.72
C SER A 214 5.16 10.32 12.33
N PHE A 215 6.14 10.03 13.21
CA PHE A 215 7.20 9.08 12.90
C PHE A 215 6.67 7.67 12.62
N GLY A 216 7.16 7.05 11.55
CA GLY A 216 6.80 5.68 11.16
C GLY A 216 5.41 5.51 10.55
N GLN A 217 4.63 6.58 10.39
CA GLN A 217 3.31 6.50 9.76
C GLN A 217 3.38 6.33 8.22
N LEU A 218 4.48 6.77 7.59
CA LEU A 218 4.77 6.40 6.20
C LEU A 218 5.06 4.91 6.10
N SER A 219 4.61 4.29 5.02
CA SER A 219 4.87 2.87 4.77
C SER A 219 5.25 2.62 3.31
N SER A 220 6.02 1.55 3.06
CA SER A 220 6.24 0.98 1.74
C SER A 220 5.20 -0.08 1.38
N HIS A 221 4.36 -0.47 2.33
CA HIS A 221 3.35 -1.49 2.12
C HIS A 221 2.21 -0.94 1.25
N ALA A 222 1.81 -1.70 0.24
CA ALA A 222 0.77 -1.29 -0.68
C ALA A 222 -0.55 -0.95 0.05
N GLY A 223 -1.22 0.11 -0.38
CA GLY A 223 -2.43 0.61 0.28
C GLY A 223 -2.18 1.37 1.60
N HIS A 224 -0.91 1.58 1.98
CA HIS A 224 -0.52 2.33 3.18
C HIS A 224 0.42 3.50 2.86
N TYR A 225 0.58 3.86 1.61
CA TYR A 225 1.39 5.00 1.20
C TYR A 225 0.78 6.31 1.70
N GLY A 226 1.58 7.11 2.40
CA GLY A 226 1.19 8.45 2.80
C GLY A 226 -0.06 8.53 3.70
N GLN A 227 -0.42 7.46 4.40
CA GLN A 227 -1.48 7.48 5.38
C GLN A 227 -0.99 8.12 6.67
N PHE A 228 -1.67 9.18 7.06
CA PHE A 228 -1.43 9.83 8.33
C PHE A 228 -2.67 9.76 9.20
N SER A 229 -2.46 9.47 10.47
CA SER A 229 -3.45 9.76 11.49
C SER A 229 -3.67 11.26 11.58
N ALA A 230 -4.88 11.68 11.94
CA ALA A 230 -5.17 13.07 12.22
C ALA A 230 -4.19 13.62 13.24
N THR A 231 -3.69 14.84 13.01
CA THR A 231 -2.79 15.51 13.94
C THR A 231 -3.55 16.20 15.05
N ALA A 232 -2.95 16.28 16.25
CA ALA A 232 -3.49 17.08 17.36
C ALA A 232 -3.38 18.60 17.13
N ARG A 233 -2.55 19.05 16.17
CA ARG A 233 -2.36 20.49 15.87
C ARG A 233 -3.56 21.06 15.15
N LYS A 234 -4.21 22.07 15.77
CA LYS A 234 -5.37 22.77 15.17
C LYS A 234 -5.06 23.47 13.85
N SER A 235 -3.81 23.95 13.69
CA SER A 235 -3.33 24.58 12.47
C SER A 235 -3.05 23.57 11.33
N GLY A 236 -3.11 22.28 11.62
CA GLY A 236 -2.65 21.24 10.73
C GLY A 236 -1.14 21.04 10.75
N SER A 237 -0.66 20.03 10.06
CA SER A 237 0.75 19.76 9.81
C SER A 237 0.97 19.41 8.35
N TRP A 238 2.19 19.60 7.89
CA TRP A 238 2.57 19.25 6.53
C TRP A 238 3.90 18.48 6.53
N THR A 239 4.06 17.59 5.57
CA THR A 239 5.29 16.82 5.37
C THR A 239 5.54 16.62 3.88
N VAL A 240 6.76 16.91 3.45
CA VAL A 240 7.30 16.45 2.16
C VAL A 240 8.24 15.30 2.46
N TYR A 241 8.19 14.26 1.65
CA TYR A 241 9.05 13.10 1.85
C TYR A 241 9.62 12.57 0.54
N SER A 242 10.75 11.89 0.65
CA SER A 242 11.30 11.03 -0.39
C SER A 242 11.77 9.73 0.26
N ARG A 243 11.43 8.62 -0.35
CA ARG A 243 11.75 7.28 0.11
C ARG A 243 12.42 6.51 -1.00
N ALA A 244 13.46 5.75 -0.69
CA ALA A 244 14.12 4.87 -1.63
C ALA A 244 14.45 3.54 -0.96
N GLN A 245 14.27 2.45 -1.71
CA GLN A 245 14.54 1.10 -1.22
C GLN A 245 15.07 0.22 -2.35
N LEU A 246 15.83 -0.76 -1.95
CA LEU A 246 16.27 -1.86 -2.77
C LEU A 246 15.87 -3.17 -2.11
N GLY A 247 15.61 -4.19 -2.92
CA GLY A 247 15.13 -5.45 -2.40
C GLY A 247 15.31 -6.62 -3.34
N TYR A 248 14.92 -7.75 -2.82
CA TYR A 248 14.91 -9.01 -3.54
C TYR A 248 13.52 -9.64 -3.44
N ARG A 249 12.94 -9.95 -4.60
CA ARG A 249 11.64 -10.62 -4.75
C ARG A 249 11.85 -12.09 -5.05
N PHE A 250 11.18 -12.95 -4.30
CA PHE A 250 11.29 -14.40 -4.40
C PHE A 250 10.21 -15.02 -5.28
N ASN A 251 8.98 -14.46 -5.24
CA ASN A 251 7.84 -14.84 -6.08
C ASN A 251 6.89 -13.66 -6.27
N ASP A 252 6.12 -13.68 -7.36
CA ASP A 252 5.09 -12.71 -7.67
C ASP A 252 4.02 -13.31 -8.58
N LEU A 253 2.83 -13.61 -8.07
CA LEU A 253 1.74 -14.21 -8.85
C LEU A 253 1.22 -13.32 -9.98
N THR A 254 1.52 -12.02 -10.00
CA THR A 254 1.17 -11.16 -11.13
C THR A 254 2.04 -11.42 -12.37
N ILE A 255 3.13 -12.16 -12.21
CA ILE A 255 4.10 -12.49 -13.25
C ILE A 255 4.20 -14.02 -13.42
N ASP A 256 4.36 -14.75 -12.29
CA ASP A 256 4.60 -16.19 -12.26
C ASP A 256 3.30 -17.01 -12.09
N GLY A 257 2.13 -16.34 -12.02
CA GLY A 257 0.84 -17.01 -11.87
C GLY A 257 0.44 -17.80 -13.14
N ASP A 258 -0.37 -18.84 -12.95
CA ASP A 258 -0.86 -19.65 -14.06
C ASP A 258 -1.72 -18.81 -15.01
N VAL A 259 -1.43 -18.91 -16.31
CA VAL A 259 -2.17 -18.23 -17.39
C VAL A 259 -2.58 -19.25 -18.47
N PRO A 260 -3.65 -18.99 -19.25
CA PRO A 260 -4.16 -19.93 -20.26
C PRO A 260 -3.34 -19.96 -21.58
N TYR A 261 -2.06 -19.59 -21.51
CA TYR A 261 -1.14 -19.57 -22.67
C TYR A 261 0.31 -19.76 -22.20
N ASP A 262 1.22 -20.05 -23.13
CA ASP A 262 2.66 -20.15 -22.82
C ASP A 262 3.25 -18.75 -22.66
N SER A 263 3.48 -18.32 -21.42
CA SER A 263 4.14 -17.06 -21.11
C SER A 263 5.66 -17.20 -21.23
N HIS A 264 6.31 -16.20 -21.84
CA HIS A 264 7.77 -16.12 -21.95
C HIS A 264 8.36 -15.15 -20.94
N VAL A 265 7.53 -14.55 -20.09
CA VAL A 265 7.92 -13.57 -19.09
C VAL A 265 8.67 -14.28 -17.96
N GLN A 266 9.75 -13.65 -17.50
CA GLN A 266 10.54 -14.13 -16.37
C GLN A 266 10.66 -13.01 -15.33
N MET A 267 10.34 -13.31 -14.08
CA MET A 267 10.42 -12.34 -13.00
C MET A 267 11.86 -11.86 -12.76
N LYS A 268 12.03 -10.55 -12.56
CA LYS A 268 13.28 -9.97 -12.06
C LYS A 268 13.26 -9.96 -10.53
N HIS A 269 14.26 -10.59 -9.94
CA HIS A 269 14.36 -10.69 -8.49
C HIS A 269 14.83 -9.40 -7.82
N GLN A 270 15.77 -8.69 -8.45
CA GLN A 270 16.32 -7.43 -7.89
C GLN A 270 15.38 -6.28 -8.20
N GLN A 271 14.93 -5.59 -7.16
CA GLN A 271 13.98 -4.50 -7.27
C GLN A 271 14.55 -3.23 -6.64
N VAL A 272 14.35 -2.09 -7.30
CA VAL A 272 14.58 -0.77 -6.74
C VAL A 272 13.27 0.01 -6.82
N ARG A 273 12.90 0.67 -5.74
CA ARG A 273 11.72 1.55 -5.70
C ARG A 273 12.09 2.87 -5.07
N ALA A 274 11.46 3.92 -5.53
CA ALA A 274 11.53 5.23 -4.92
C ALA A 274 10.16 5.89 -4.95
N SER A 275 9.89 6.70 -3.93
CA SER A 275 8.68 7.50 -3.88
C SER A 275 8.99 8.90 -3.39
N THR A 276 8.17 9.85 -3.80
CA THR A 276 8.18 11.20 -3.27
C THR A 276 6.76 11.70 -3.16
N GLY A 277 6.47 12.47 -2.12
CA GLY A 277 5.10 12.95 -1.90
C GLY A 277 5.00 14.06 -0.90
N VAL A 278 3.78 14.55 -0.78
CA VAL A 278 3.37 15.58 0.18
C VAL A 278 2.16 15.11 0.95
N ILE A 279 2.09 15.49 2.20
CA ILE A 279 0.99 15.16 3.11
C ILE A 279 0.59 16.42 3.85
N TRP A 280 -0.72 16.64 3.95
CA TRP A 280 -1.34 17.63 4.81
C TRP A 280 -2.28 16.90 5.77
N ALA A 281 -2.06 17.06 7.05
CA ALA A 281 -2.87 16.47 8.10
C ALA A 281 -3.50 17.56 8.98
N PHE A 282 -4.78 17.40 9.28
CA PHE A 282 -5.58 18.25 10.14
C PHE A 282 -6.24 17.41 11.24
N PRO A 283 -6.86 18.01 12.25
CA PRO A 283 -7.42 17.26 13.38
C PRO A 283 -8.46 16.19 12.98
N THR A 284 -9.17 16.39 11.90
CA THR A 284 -10.26 15.50 11.47
C THR A 284 -10.08 14.90 10.09
N TRP A 285 -9.05 15.30 9.35
CA TRP A 285 -8.79 14.77 8.01
C TRP A 285 -7.33 14.95 7.60
N SER A 286 -6.89 14.15 6.66
CA SER A 286 -5.61 14.31 5.97
C SER A 286 -5.74 13.98 4.49
N VAL A 287 -4.87 14.58 3.70
CA VAL A 287 -4.72 14.26 2.28
C VAL A 287 -3.25 14.10 1.96
N SER A 288 -2.93 13.13 1.13
CA SER A 288 -1.58 12.95 0.59
C SER A 288 -1.63 12.72 -0.91
N TRP A 289 -0.57 13.15 -1.56
CA TRP A 289 -0.29 12.85 -2.96
C TRP A 289 1.17 12.42 -3.09
N SER A 290 1.40 11.32 -3.81
CA SER A 290 2.74 10.83 -4.09
C SER A 290 2.89 10.28 -5.49
N VAL A 291 4.13 10.16 -5.91
CA VAL A 291 4.56 9.43 -7.10
C VAL A 291 5.47 8.29 -6.64
N GLU A 292 5.14 7.10 -7.11
CA GLU A 292 5.92 5.88 -6.92
C GLU A 292 6.61 5.53 -8.22
N VAL A 293 7.90 5.20 -8.19
CA VAL A 293 8.66 4.69 -9.34
C VAL A 293 9.41 3.42 -8.95
N TYR A 294 9.51 2.48 -9.88
CA TYR A 294 10.15 1.19 -9.63
C TYR A 294 10.80 0.64 -10.91
N THR A 295 11.80 -0.21 -10.73
CA THR A 295 12.44 -0.89 -11.85
C THR A 295 11.51 -1.92 -12.47
N SER A 296 11.71 -2.22 -13.75
CA SER A 296 11.03 -3.33 -14.43
C SER A 296 11.02 -4.58 -13.56
N GLU A 297 9.85 -5.21 -13.46
CA GLU A 297 9.61 -6.38 -12.62
C GLU A 297 9.83 -7.71 -13.35
N TYR A 298 10.00 -7.70 -14.69
CA TYR A 298 10.13 -8.90 -15.52
C TYR A 298 11.03 -8.69 -16.75
N GLU A 299 11.30 -9.78 -17.45
CA GLU A 299 11.91 -9.82 -18.79
C GLU A 299 11.05 -10.64 -19.75
N PRO A 300 10.93 -10.22 -21.02
CA PRO A 300 11.45 -9.02 -21.65
C PRO A 300 10.52 -7.81 -21.43
N ASP A 301 10.98 -6.80 -20.73
CA ASP A 301 10.27 -5.55 -20.56
C ASP A 301 11.04 -4.46 -21.31
N PRO A 302 10.42 -3.73 -22.26
CA PRO A 302 11.11 -2.69 -23.01
C PRO A 302 11.44 -1.47 -22.16
N ASN A 303 10.75 -1.27 -21.03
CA ASN A 303 10.94 -0.16 -20.14
C ASN A 303 11.81 -0.57 -18.95
N SER A 304 12.76 0.27 -18.59
CA SER A 304 13.61 0.03 -17.41
C SER A 304 12.95 0.47 -16.10
N TRP A 305 11.97 1.38 -16.19
CA TRP A 305 11.28 2.00 -15.06
C TRP A 305 9.80 2.17 -15.34
N HIS A 306 9.01 1.94 -14.31
CA HIS A 306 7.58 2.17 -14.28
C HIS A 306 7.22 3.04 -13.09
N GLY A 307 5.99 3.53 -13.05
CA GLY A 307 5.52 4.26 -11.89
C GLY A 307 4.05 4.59 -11.97
N TYR A 308 3.54 5.16 -10.89
CA TYR A 308 2.15 5.59 -10.77
C TYR A 308 2.01 6.71 -9.74
N GLY A 309 0.91 7.43 -9.80
CA GLY A 309 0.54 8.40 -8.78
C GLY A 309 -0.42 7.79 -7.77
N VAL A 310 -0.34 8.26 -6.52
CA VAL A 310 -1.23 7.87 -5.43
C VAL A 310 -1.88 9.10 -4.84
N LEU A 311 -3.19 9.11 -4.73
CA LEU A 311 -3.95 10.10 -3.98
C LEU A 311 -4.66 9.40 -2.82
N SER A 312 -4.41 9.87 -1.59
CA SER A 312 -5.04 9.31 -0.40
C SER A 312 -5.76 10.38 0.40
N TYR A 313 -6.89 10.00 0.97
CA TYR A 313 -7.70 10.83 1.85
C TYR A 313 -8.11 10.04 3.08
N SER A 314 -7.89 10.62 4.27
CA SER A 314 -8.33 10.03 5.53
C SER A 314 -9.19 11.03 6.29
N PHE A 315 -10.18 10.55 7.02
CA PHE A 315 -11.07 11.40 7.81
C PHE A 315 -11.55 10.67 9.07
N VAL A 316 -11.81 11.43 10.11
CA VAL A 316 -12.32 10.98 11.42
C VAL A 316 -13.83 11.21 11.47
N LEU A 317 -14.59 10.19 11.90
CA LEU A 317 -16.04 10.25 12.11
C LEU A 317 -16.37 10.19 13.60
#